data_411d0ee0533c744d3051ba837fd13494
#
_entry.id   411d0ee0533c744d3051ba837fd13494
#
_cell.length_a   1.000
_cell.length_b   1.000
_cell.length_c   1.000
_cell.angle_alpha   90.00
_cell.angle_beta   90.00
_cell.angle_gamma   90.00
#
_symmetry.space_group_name_H-M   'P 1'
#
loop_
_entity.id
_entity.type
_entity.pdbx_description
1 polymer ?
#
loop_
_entity_poly.entity_id
_entity_poly.type
_entity_poly.pdbx_seq_one_letter_code
_entity_poly.pdbx_strand_id
1 'polypeptide(L)'
;YLLKDSAIRRETEHWLVLAFKSQARDGYFGPVDNRAARDLWPNMVMLAAMQSFYEATGDRRVLSLMSRYFQFEFHLAAEDLLPESWQKLRGGENLESIYWLYNRTGERFLLDLARKLFARTSDWTSPILTPARDKDGVESSFYHGVNIAMGFRQPGVYFQQARDRAYLEAVARNYRQVMDRYGRQPGGMFGADENIRPGKEDPRQGAETCTMVEFMASFESLLKITGEAVWADRAEEVAFNSLPASMTPDLKGLHYLTAPNLISCDSTGEHDFQNSGTLVSFDPWSYRCCQHNVAFGWPYFAEHLWLATADNGLAAVLYAPSTVKAKVAEGAEVAVSEETFYPFDDQIQFTVSCDRPVEFPLYLRLPGWAAKVRVLLNGRPLEGEFRGGRYAVLRRTWRHGDQVRLEFAPAIEVVAW
;
A
#
# COMPACT_ATOMS: atom_id res chain seq x y z
N TYR A 1 -9.36 14.97 -1.95
CA TYR A 1 -10.76 14.65 -1.63
C TYR A 1 -10.93 14.34 -0.15
N LEU A 2 -10.12 13.50 0.46
CA LEU A 2 -10.20 13.15 1.89
C LEU A 2 -10.19 14.39 2.79
N LEU A 3 -9.27 15.32 2.57
CA LEU A 3 -9.13 16.55 3.34
C LEU A 3 -10.13 17.65 2.94
N LYS A 4 -10.90 17.47 1.87
CA LYS A 4 -11.78 18.45 1.27
C LYS A 4 -11.08 19.77 0.87
N ASP A 5 -9.76 19.72 0.66
CA ASP A 5 -8.97 20.87 0.22
C ASP A 5 -9.28 21.22 -1.23
N SER A 6 -9.78 22.42 -1.46
CA SER A 6 -10.21 22.86 -2.78
C SER A 6 -9.05 23.23 -3.71
N ALA A 7 -7.87 23.59 -3.17
CA ALA A 7 -6.71 23.93 -3.98
C ALA A 7 -6.04 22.67 -4.53
N ILE A 8 -5.77 21.70 -3.66
CA ILE A 8 -5.24 20.39 -4.05
C ILE A 8 -6.19 19.70 -5.05
N ARG A 9 -7.50 19.77 -4.80
CA ARG A 9 -8.50 19.20 -5.70
C ARG A 9 -8.46 19.83 -7.09
N ARG A 10 -8.41 21.15 -7.21
CA ARG A 10 -8.32 21.84 -8.51
C ARG A 10 -7.06 21.46 -9.28
N GLU A 11 -5.94 21.37 -8.59
CA GLU A 11 -4.66 20.96 -9.20
C GLU A 11 -4.72 19.50 -9.69
N THR A 12 -5.25 18.60 -8.88
CA THR A 12 -5.47 17.21 -9.26
C THR A 12 -6.36 17.09 -10.50
N GLU A 13 -7.49 17.78 -10.51
CA GLU A 13 -8.44 17.79 -11.64
C GLU A 13 -7.79 18.36 -12.91
N HIS A 14 -6.93 19.38 -12.79
CA HIS A 14 -6.18 19.94 -13.91
C HIS A 14 -5.30 18.88 -14.59
N TRP A 15 -4.47 18.17 -13.82
CA TRP A 15 -3.59 17.12 -14.35
C TRP A 15 -4.37 15.95 -14.93
N LEU A 16 -5.44 15.52 -14.29
CA LEU A 16 -6.28 14.46 -14.81
C LEU A 16 -6.96 14.84 -16.14
N VAL A 17 -7.41 16.08 -16.28
CA VAL A 17 -7.97 16.57 -17.56
C VAL A 17 -6.91 16.53 -18.67
N LEU A 18 -5.66 16.86 -18.39
CA LEU A 18 -4.58 16.74 -19.37
C LEU A 18 -4.33 15.27 -19.75
N ALA A 19 -4.34 14.37 -18.76
CA ALA A 19 -4.21 12.95 -19.01
C ALA A 19 -5.36 12.41 -19.90
N PHE A 20 -6.62 12.79 -19.62
CA PHE A 20 -7.76 12.43 -20.48
C PHE A 20 -7.60 12.95 -21.93
N LYS A 21 -7.15 14.19 -22.09
CA LYS A 21 -6.95 14.81 -23.40
C LYS A 21 -5.79 14.19 -24.19
N SER A 22 -4.80 13.63 -23.51
CA SER A 22 -3.63 13.03 -24.15
C SER A 22 -3.92 11.69 -24.83
N GLN A 23 -5.09 11.08 -24.56
CA GLN A 23 -5.38 9.74 -25.08
C GLN A 23 -5.49 9.73 -26.61
N ALA A 24 -4.61 8.99 -27.24
CA ALA A 24 -4.55 8.78 -28.67
C ALA A 24 -5.67 7.83 -29.17
N ARG A 25 -5.83 7.76 -30.49
CA ARG A 25 -6.89 6.91 -31.11
C ARG A 25 -6.72 5.43 -30.83
N ASP A 26 -5.49 4.96 -30.69
CA ASP A 26 -5.14 3.57 -30.37
C ASP A 26 -5.25 3.21 -28.89
N GLY A 27 -5.54 4.20 -28.04
CA GLY A 27 -5.73 4.01 -26.60
C GLY A 27 -4.56 4.43 -25.72
N TYR A 28 -3.35 4.61 -26.26
CA TYR A 28 -2.22 5.13 -25.48
C TYR A 28 -2.58 6.51 -24.90
N PHE A 29 -2.13 6.81 -23.69
CA PHE A 29 -2.23 8.15 -23.08
C PHE A 29 -0.90 8.51 -22.40
N GLY A 30 -0.66 9.80 -22.21
CA GLY A 30 0.54 10.30 -21.54
C GLY A 30 1.57 10.89 -22.50
N PRO A 31 2.80 11.14 -22.02
CA PRO A 31 3.84 11.79 -22.80
C PRO A 31 4.26 11.01 -24.05
N VAL A 32 4.48 11.71 -25.16
CA VAL A 32 4.89 11.11 -26.43
C VAL A 32 6.28 10.48 -26.34
N ASP A 33 7.17 11.10 -25.58
CA ASP A 33 8.54 10.61 -25.41
C ASP A 33 8.58 9.27 -24.66
N ASN A 34 7.75 9.11 -23.63
CA ASN A 34 7.62 7.82 -22.93
C ASN A 34 7.12 6.72 -23.87
N ARG A 35 6.17 7.04 -24.75
CA ARG A 35 5.69 6.12 -25.76
C ARG A 35 6.80 5.73 -26.74
N ALA A 36 7.58 6.70 -27.22
CA ALA A 36 8.70 6.44 -28.12
C ALA A 36 9.79 5.57 -27.49
N ALA A 37 10.05 5.78 -26.19
CA ALA A 37 10.96 4.97 -25.39
C ALA A 37 10.37 3.61 -24.97
N ARG A 38 9.09 3.33 -25.26
CA ARG A 38 8.33 2.16 -24.76
C ARG A 38 8.33 2.06 -23.24
N ASP A 39 8.41 3.20 -22.55
CA ASP A 39 8.36 3.28 -21.12
C ASP A 39 6.90 3.43 -20.65
N LEU A 40 6.32 2.35 -20.14
CA LEU A 40 4.96 2.30 -19.64
C LEU A 40 4.86 2.55 -18.12
N TRP A 41 5.99 2.74 -17.44
CA TRP A 41 5.99 2.98 -16.00
C TRP A 41 5.22 4.23 -15.58
N PRO A 42 5.36 5.40 -16.23
CA PRO A 42 4.59 6.59 -15.88
C PRO A 42 3.08 6.39 -16.04
N ASN A 43 2.66 5.53 -16.97
CA ASN A 43 1.26 5.17 -17.12
C ASN A 43 0.73 4.38 -15.92
N MET A 44 1.52 3.43 -15.37
CA MET A 44 1.13 2.67 -14.17
C MET A 44 0.85 3.59 -12.99
N VAL A 45 1.72 4.58 -12.76
CA VAL A 45 1.54 5.59 -11.69
C VAL A 45 0.27 6.41 -11.93
N MET A 46 0.04 6.88 -13.15
CA MET A 46 -1.16 7.66 -13.48
C MET A 46 -2.43 6.82 -13.39
N LEU A 47 -2.39 5.53 -13.72
CA LEU A 47 -3.53 4.62 -13.57
C LEU A 47 -3.95 4.48 -12.09
N ALA A 48 -3.01 4.43 -11.15
CA ALA A 48 -3.31 4.44 -9.72
C ALA A 48 -3.99 5.75 -9.29
N ALA A 49 -3.48 6.90 -9.75
CA ALA A 49 -4.10 8.20 -9.48
C ALA A 49 -5.53 8.29 -10.06
N MET A 50 -5.76 7.73 -11.25
CA MET A 50 -7.09 7.66 -11.85
C MET A 50 -8.04 6.76 -11.07
N GLN A 51 -7.57 5.66 -10.50
CA GLN A 51 -8.36 4.81 -9.62
C GLN A 51 -8.85 5.58 -8.39
N SER A 52 -7.93 6.25 -7.66
CA SER A 52 -8.28 7.08 -6.52
C SER A 52 -9.25 8.21 -6.90
N PHE A 53 -9.10 8.81 -8.08
CA PHE A 53 -10.05 9.81 -8.58
C PHE A 53 -11.43 9.22 -8.84
N TYR A 54 -11.52 8.04 -9.45
CA TYR A 54 -12.79 7.35 -9.66
C TYR A 54 -13.48 6.99 -8.33
N GLU A 55 -12.72 6.46 -7.36
CA GLU A 55 -13.27 6.11 -6.05
C GLU A 55 -13.84 7.33 -5.32
N ALA A 56 -13.20 8.49 -5.48
CA ALA A 56 -13.65 9.74 -4.87
C ALA A 56 -14.85 10.38 -5.58
N THR A 57 -15.00 10.19 -6.90
CA THR A 57 -15.94 10.98 -7.72
C THR A 57 -16.97 10.17 -8.49
N GLY A 58 -16.71 8.90 -8.74
CA GLY A 58 -17.52 8.06 -9.64
C GLY A 58 -17.40 8.45 -11.12
N ASP A 59 -16.39 9.20 -11.53
CA ASP A 59 -16.24 9.68 -12.91
C ASP A 59 -15.95 8.55 -13.89
N ARG A 60 -16.96 8.17 -14.65
CA ARG A 60 -16.90 7.04 -15.58
C ARG A 60 -15.94 7.22 -16.77
N ARG A 61 -15.43 8.45 -17.00
CA ARG A 61 -14.39 8.67 -18.03
C ARG A 61 -13.13 7.88 -17.71
N VAL A 62 -12.83 7.67 -16.42
CA VAL A 62 -11.71 6.83 -15.97
C VAL A 62 -11.82 5.42 -16.53
N LEU A 63 -12.99 4.77 -16.38
CA LEU A 63 -13.19 3.40 -16.86
C LEU A 63 -12.97 3.32 -18.37
N SER A 64 -13.51 4.30 -19.13
CA SER A 64 -13.36 4.35 -20.58
C SER A 64 -11.93 4.57 -21.03
N LEU A 65 -11.17 5.45 -20.32
CA LEU A 65 -9.77 5.69 -20.63
C LEU A 65 -8.93 4.45 -20.35
N MET A 66 -9.10 3.85 -19.17
CA MET A 66 -8.35 2.67 -18.75
C MET A 66 -8.64 1.47 -19.66
N SER A 67 -9.92 1.24 -20.04
CA SER A 67 -10.27 0.16 -20.94
C SER A 67 -9.56 0.30 -22.30
N ARG A 68 -9.58 1.50 -22.90
CA ARG A 68 -8.88 1.75 -24.17
C ARG A 68 -7.35 1.63 -24.03
N TYR A 69 -6.80 2.07 -22.91
CA TYR A 69 -5.36 1.94 -22.66
C TYR A 69 -4.96 0.46 -22.52
N PHE A 70 -5.72 -0.34 -21.79
CA PHE A 70 -5.43 -1.76 -21.67
C PHE A 70 -5.70 -2.54 -22.98
N GLN A 71 -6.60 -2.07 -23.83
CA GLN A 71 -6.69 -2.58 -25.21
C GLN A 71 -5.41 -2.29 -26.00
N PHE A 72 -4.83 -1.10 -25.86
CA PHE A 72 -3.52 -0.78 -26.45
C PHE A 72 -2.46 -1.76 -25.95
N GLU A 73 -2.28 -1.94 -24.63
CA GLU A 73 -1.30 -2.88 -24.09
C GLU A 73 -1.56 -4.34 -24.54
N PHE A 74 -2.82 -4.73 -24.64
CA PHE A 74 -3.19 -6.08 -25.06
C PHE A 74 -2.72 -6.40 -26.48
N HIS A 75 -2.73 -5.41 -27.38
CA HIS A 75 -2.31 -5.55 -28.77
C HIS A 75 -0.80 -5.36 -28.98
N LEU A 76 -0.05 -4.90 -27.98
CA LEU A 76 1.41 -4.87 -28.10
C LEU A 76 1.97 -6.28 -28.34
N ALA A 77 3.06 -6.39 -29.07
CA ALA A 77 3.83 -7.62 -29.12
C ALA A 77 4.36 -7.96 -27.70
N ALA A 78 4.61 -9.24 -27.42
CA ALA A 78 5.05 -9.64 -26.08
C ALA A 78 6.40 -9.00 -25.70
N GLU A 79 7.29 -8.83 -26.66
CA GLU A 79 8.59 -8.18 -26.51
C GLU A 79 8.48 -6.67 -26.23
N ASP A 80 7.40 -6.04 -26.67
CA ASP A 80 7.15 -4.61 -26.49
C ASP A 80 6.43 -4.29 -25.18
N LEU A 81 5.90 -5.32 -24.52
CA LEU A 81 5.26 -5.20 -23.21
C LEU A 81 6.33 -5.33 -22.12
N LEU A 82 6.59 -4.26 -21.38
CA LEU A 82 7.64 -4.14 -20.35
C LEU A 82 9.03 -4.49 -20.90
N PRO A 83 9.57 -3.76 -21.87
CA PRO A 83 10.86 -4.10 -22.48
C PRO A 83 12.03 -3.91 -21.51
N GLU A 84 11.99 -2.87 -20.66
CA GLU A 84 13.06 -2.55 -19.75
C GLU A 84 12.96 -3.33 -18.42
N SER A 85 14.14 -3.60 -17.83
CA SER A 85 14.23 -4.41 -16.61
C SER A 85 13.43 -3.84 -15.43
N TRP A 86 13.54 -2.54 -15.20
CA TRP A 86 12.85 -1.88 -14.09
C TRP A 86 11.32 -1.86 -14.26
N GLN A 87 10.79 -1.82 -15.48
CA GLN A 87 9.35 -2.00 -15.74
C GLN A 87 8.90 -3.42 -15.37
N LYS A 88 9.73 -4.45 -15.68
CA LYS A 88 9.44 -5.83 -15.31
C LYS A 88 9.39 -6.03 -13.80
N LEU A 89 10.28 -5.36 -13.08
CA LEU A 89 10.33 -5.44 -11.61
C LEU A 89 9.06 -4.85 -10.96
N ARG A 90 8.46 -3.84 -11.58
CA ARG A 90 7.30 -3.08 -11.07
C ARG A 90 5.98 -3.45 -11.72
N GLY A 91 5.96 -4.44 -12.60
CA GLY A 91 4.76 -4.83 -13.35
C GLY A 91 3.56 -5.28 -12.48
N GLY A 92 3.78 -5.60 -11.22
CA GLY A 92 2.73 -5.90 -10.26
C GLY A 92 1.70 -4.78 -10.10
N GLU A 93 2.10 -3.53 -10.23
CA GLU A 93 1.20 -2.37 -10.16
C GLU A 93 0.24 -2.29 -11.35
N ASN A 94 0.74 -2.65 -12.54
CA ASN A 94 -0.13 -2.74 -13.69
C ASN A 94 -1.17 -3.86 -13.53
N LEU A 95 -0.80 -5.00 -12.94
CA LEU A 95 -1.73 -6.08 -12.60
C LEU A 95 -2.84 -5.60 -11.65
N GLU A 96 -2.51 -4.82 -10.63
CA GLU A 96 -3.51 -4.25 -9.72
C GLU A 96 -4.52 -3.39 -10.47
N SER A 97 -4.04 -2.52 -11.35
CA SER A 97 -4.88 -1.66 -12.18
C SER A 97 -5.77 -2.45 -13.14
N ILE A 98 -5.26 -3.54 -13.73
CA ILE A 98 -6.03 -4.43 -14.59
C ILE A 98 -7.15 -5.11 -13.80
N TYR A 99 -6.87 -5.68 -12.62
CA TYR A 99 -7.89 -6.34 -11.81
C TYR A 99 -8.90 -5.35 -11.23
N TRP A 100 -8.45 -4.15 -10.86
CA TRP A 100 -9.33 -3.07 -10.43
C TRP A 100 -10.37 -2.74 -11.51
N LEU A 101 -9.93 -2.59 -12.77
CA LEU A 101 -10.81 -2.31 -13.89
C LEU A 101 -11.73 -3.51 -14.21
N TYR A 102 -11.18 -4.73 -14.21
CA TYR A 102 -11.96 -5.95 -14.44
C TYR A 102 -13.13 -6.07 -13.46
N ASN A 103 -12.90 -5.82 -12.19
CA ASN A 103 -13.94 -5.90 -11.16
C ASN A 103 -15.08 -4.88 -11.36
N ARG A 104 -14.87 -3.83 -12.17
CA ARG A 104 -15.86 -2.78 -12.45
C ARG A 104 -16.52 -2.92 -13.80
N THR A 105 -15.85 -3.52 -14.76
CA THR A 105 -16.33 -3.60 -16.16
C THR A 105 -16.72 -5.02 -16.59
N GLY A 106 -16.09 -6.04 -16.01
CA GLY A 106 -16.26 -7.44 -16.42
C GLY A 106 -15.61 -7.77 -17.76
N GLU A 107 -14.78 -6.90 -18.33
CA GLU A 107 -14.16 -7.08 -19.65
C GLU A 107 -13.12 -8.21 -19.62
N ARG A 108 -13.42 -9.35 -20.23
CA ARG A 108 -12.64 -10.59 -20.08
C ARG A 108 -11.22 -10.51 -20.65
N PHE A 109 -10.99 -9.68 -21.68
CA PHE A 109 -9.65 -9.49 -22.25
C PHE A 109 -8.63 -9.01 -21.20
N LEU A 110 -9.08 -8.32 -20.14
CA LEU A 110 -8.24 -7.87 -19.04
C LEU A 110 -7.58 -9.04 -18.31
N LEU A 111 -8.28 -10.16 -18.16
CA LEU A 111 -7.68 -11.36 -17.55
C LEU A 111 -6.65 -12.02 -18.49
N ASP A 112 -6.83 -11.92 -19.80
CA ASP A 112 -5.86 -12.40 -20.78
C ASP A 112 -4.62 -11.49 -20.81
N LEU A 113 -4.84 -10.17 -20.73
CA LEU A 113 -3.75 -9.20 -20.58
C LEU A 113 -2.97 -9.44 -19.28
N ALA A 114 -3.64 -9.67 -18.15
CA ALA A 114 -2.99 -9.94 -16.87
C ALA A 114 -2.06 -11.17 -16.95
N ARG A 115 -2.51 -12.28 -17.60
CA ARG A 115 -1.65 -13.45 -17.83
C ARG A 115 -0.44 -13.12 -18.71
N LYS A 116 -0.67 -12.39 -19.80
CA LYS A 116 0.39 -11.95 -20.73
C LYS A 116 1.42 -11.08 -20.00
N LEU A 117 0.96 -10.13 -19.21
CA LEU A 117 1.80 -9.22 -18.45
C LEU A 117 2.58 -9.94 -17.36
N PHE A 118 1.93 -10.79 -16.57
CA PHE A 118 2.59 -11.58 -15.51
C PHE A 118 3.74 -12.44 -16.06
N ALA A 119 3.57 -13.02 -17.25
CA ALA A 119 4.62 -13.77 -17.91
C ALA A 119 5.81 -12.91 -18.38
N ARG A 120 5.68 -11.59 -18.40
CA ARG A 120 6.71 -10.63 -18.80
C ARG A 120 7.40 -9.94 -17.62
N THR A 121 6.78 -9.99 -16.45
CA THR A 121 7.37 -9.42 -15.22
C THR A 121 8.54 -10.22 -14.71
N SER A 122 9.34 -9.61 -13.85
CA SER A 122 10.38 -10.33 -13.12
C SER A 122 9.76 -11.40 -12.23
N ASP A 123 10.50 -12.48 -12.02
CA ASP A 123 10.02 -13.58 -11.19
C ASP A 123 10.13 -13.26 -9.69
N TRP A 124 9.00 -12.83 -9.13
CA TRP A 124 8.82 -12.63 -7.70
C TRP A 124 8.24 -13.88 -7.00
N THR A 125 7.98 -14.98 -7.74
CA THR A 125 7.51 -16.23 -7.15
C THR A 125 8.63 -17.08 -6.58
N SER A 126 9.82 -16.97 -7.14
CA SER A 126 11.03 -17.63 -6.62
C SER A 126 11.59 -16.87 -5.40
N PRO A 127 12.37 -17.56 -4.55
CA PRO A 127 13.03 -16.91 -3.42
C PRO A 127 13.88 -15.71 -3.84
N ILE A 128 13.73 -14.56 -3.18
CA ILE A 128 14.45 -13.33 -3.52
C ILE A 128 15.95 -13.49 -3.28
N LEU A 129 16.31 -14.03 -2.12
CA LEU A 129 17.71 -14.19 -1.71
C LEU A 129 18.18 -15.61 -2.05
N THR A 130 18.63 -15.82 -3.26
CA THR A 130 19.23 -17.11 -3.69
C THR A 130 20.62 -16.93 -4.27
N PRO A 131 21.58 -17.87 -3.99
CA PRO A 131 22.91 -17.82 -4.59
C PRO A 131 22.91 -17.88 -6.13
N ALA A 132 21.89 -18.47 -6.74
CA ALA A 132 21.76 -18.53 -8.19
C ALA A 132 21.56 -17.14 -8.80
N ARG A 133 20.82 -16.27 -8.14
CA ARG A 133 20.63 -14.89 -8.59
C ARG A 133 21.89 -14.05 -8.49
N ASP A 134 22.75 -14.32 -7.52
CA ASP A 134 24.04 -13.62 -7.37
C ASP A 134 25.06 -14.04 -8.46
N LYS A 135 24.94 -15.26 -9.01
CA LYS A 135 25.86 -15.82 -10.00
C LYS A 135 25.50 -15.49 -11.44
N ASP A 136 24.23 -15.35 -11.75
CA ASP A 136 23.73 -15.21 -13.11
C ASP A 136 23.61 -13.74 -13.56
N GLY A 137 24.31 -12.80 -12.89
CA GLY A 137 24.30 -11.40 -13.27
C GLY A 137 22.89 -10.78 -13.21
N VAL A 138 22.08 -11.19 -12.24
CA VAL A 138 20.81 -10.52 -11.97
C VAL A 138 21.12 -9.06 -11.75
N GLU A 139 20.51 -8.23 -12.57
CA GLU A 139 20.70 -6.79 -12.54
C GLU A 139 20.64 -6.26 -11.11
N SER A 140 21.59 -5.40 -10.76
CA SER A 140 21.65 -4.75 -9.44
C SER A 140 20.32 -4.11 -9.04
N SER A 141 19.52 -3.71 -10.01
CA SER A 141 18.15 -3.22 -9.84
C SER A 141 17.17 -4.18 -9.15
N PHE A 142 17.41 -5.51 -9.22
CA PHE A 142 16.56 -6.48 -8.49
C PHE A 142 16.70 -6.33 -6.96
N TYR A 143 17.89 -5.99 -6.49
CA TYR A 143 18.17 -5.82 -5.06
C TYR A 143 17.89 -4.40 -4.55
N HIS A 144 17.45 -3.49 -5.42
CA HIS A 144 17.03 -2.16 -5.02
C HIS A 144 15.84 -2.23 -4.06
N GLY A 145 15.94 -1.53 -2.92
CA GLY A 145 14.98 -1.63 -1.82
C GLY A 145 13.55 -1.35 -2.26
N VAL A 146 13.36 -0.30 -3.05
CA VAL A 146 12.03 0.07 -3.58
C VAL A 146 11.46 -1.03 -4.47
N ASN A 147 12.28 -1.63 -5.35
CA ASN A 147 11.82 -2.71 -6.22
C ASN A 147 11.42 -3.95 -5.43
N ILE A 148 12.14 -4.25 -4.33
CA ILE A 148 11.76 -5.33 -3.41
C ILE A 148 10.42 -5.01 -2.74
N ALA A 149 10.28 -3.79 -2.21
CA ALA A 149 9.07 -3.35 -1.52
C ALA A 149 7.83 -3.40 -2.44
N MET A 150 7.98 -3.07 -3.71
CA MET A 150 6.91 -3.15 -4.71
C MET A 150 6.68 -4.57 -5.22
N GLY A 151 7.76 -5.30 -5.51
CA GLY A 151 7.71 -6.55 -6.24
C GLY A 151 7.22 -7.74 -5.41
N PHE A 152 7.55 -7.80 -4.11
CA PHE A 152 7.21 -8.97 -3.31
C PHE A 152 5.70 -9.23 -3.21
N ARG A 153 4.83 -8.22 -3.38
CA ARG A 153 3.37 -8.38 -3.39
C ARG A 153 2.84 -8.98 -4.69
N GLN A 154 3.60 -8.89 -5.80
CA GLN A 154 3.13 -9.26 -7.13
C GLN A 154 2.52 -10.67 -7.22
N PRO A 155 3.11 -11.73 -6.64
CA PRO A 155 2.48 -13.04 -6.63
C PRO A 155 1.10 -13.02 -5.94
N GLY A 156 0.96 -12.29 -4.83
CA GLY A 156 -0.32 -12.11 -4.13
C GLY A 156 -1.35 -11.40 -4.99
N VAL A 157 -0.94 -10.39 -5.77
CA VAL A 157 -1.82 -9.72 -6.73
C VAL A 157 -2.31 -10.69 -7.80
N TYR A 158 -1.42 -11.52 -8.36
CA TYR A 158 -1.79 -12.51 -9.39
C TYR A 158 -2.62 -13.67 -8.83
N PHE A 159 -2.51 -13.98 -7.54
CA PHE A 159 -3.36 -14.96 -6.85
C PHE A 159 -4.85 -14.69 -7.06
N GLN A 160 -5.27 -13.44 -7.18
CA GLN A 160 -6.68 -13.08 -7.41
C GLN A 160 -7.27 -13.77 -8.64
N GLN A 161 -6.47 -14.02 -9.67
CA GLN A 161 -6.86 -14.73 -10.88
C GLN A 161 -6.47 -16.22 -10.83
N ALA A 162 -5.24 -16.53 -10.43
CA ALA A 162 -4.71 -17.88 -10.47
C ALA A 162 -5.36 -18.84 -9.46
N ARG A 163 -5.76 -18.31 -8.29
CA ARG A 163 -6.35 -19.07 -7.16
C ARG A 163 -5.45 -20.18 -6.62
N ASP A 164 -4.17 -20.15 -6.96
CA ASP A 164 -3.16 -21.07 -6.43
C ASP A 164 -2.47 -20.47 -5.20
N ARG A 165 -2.59 -21.13 -4.06
CA ARG A 165 -2.03 -20.70 -2.78
C ARG A 165 -0.50 -20.57 -2.79
N ALA A 166 0.19 -21.27 -3.69
CA ALA A 166 1.64 -21.15 -3.86
C ALA A 166 2.10 -19.70 -4.08
N TYR A 167 1.26 -18.86 -4.69
CA TYR A 167 1.55 -17.43 -4.85
C TYR A 167 1.55 -16.68 -3.52
N LEU A 168 0.61 -16.97 -2.61
CA LEU A 168 0.60 -16.37 -1.27
C LEU A 168 1.75 -16.89 -0.40
N GLU A 169 2.11 -18.15 -0.56
CA GLU A 169 3.27 -18.73 0.11
C GLU A 169 4.58 -18.07 -0.37
N ALA A 170 4.68 -17.75 -1.67
CA ALA A 170 5.80 -17.00 -2.22
C ALA A 170 5.91 -15.59 -1.57
N VAL A 171 4.80 -14.86 -1.43
CA VAL A 171 4.75 -13.57 -0.73
C VAL A 171 5.30 -13.71 0.70
N ALA A 172 4.74 -14.65 1.47
CA ALA A 172 5.13 -14.85 2.88
C ALA A 172 6.60 -15.27 3.03
N ARG A 173 7.08 -16.13 2.12
CA ARG A 173 8.49 -16.57 2.09
C ARG A 173 9.41 -15.38 1.78
N ASN A 174 9.10 -14.61 0.73
CA ASN A 174 9.96 -13.54 0.27
C ASN A 174 10.03 -12.41 1.30
N TYR A 175 8.91 -12.07 1.94
CA TYR A 175 8.90 -11.16 3.07
C TYR A 175 9.83 -11.63 4.18
N ARG A 176 9.68 -12.90 4.63
CA ARG A 176 10.54 -13.44 5.71
C ARG A 176 12.01 -13.41 5.32
N GLN A 177 12.38 -13.82 4.10
CA GLN A 177 13.78 -13.81 3.67
C GLN A 177 14.43 -12.42 3.77
N VAL A 178 13.71 -11.38 3.38
CA VAL A 178 14.22 -10.01 3.46
C VAL A 178 14.30 -9.54 4.92
N MET A 179 13.23 -9.75 5.68
CA MET A 179 13.17 -9.28 7.06
C MET A 179 14.11 -10.04 8.00
N ASP A 180 14.25 -11.35 7.86
CA ASP A 180 15.15 -12.17 8.69
C ASP A 180 16.62 -11.76 8.50
N ARG A 181 16.98 -11.31 7.30
CA ARG A 181 18.36 -10.93 7.00
C ARG A 181 18.63 -9.42 7.14
N TYR A 182 17.75 -8.59 6.66
CA TYR A 182 17.95 -7.13 6.58
C TYR A 182 16.99 -6.33 7.44
N GLY A 183 15.96 -6.96 8.03
CA GLY A 183 14.96 -6.31 8.87
C GLY A 183 15.41 -6.03 10.30
N ARG A 184 16.71 -5.78 10.51
CA ARG A 184 17.29 -5.47 11.83
C ARG A 184 17.20 -3.98 12.14
N GLN A 185 16.04 -3.40 11.84
CA GLN A 185 15.75 -1.99 12.06
C GLN A 185 14.39 -1.87 12.74
N PRO A 186 14.25 -1.06 13.80
CA PRO A 186 12.96 -0.78 14.38
C PRO A 186 12.08 -0.04 13.36
N GLY A 187 10.75 -0.15 13.52
CA GLY A 187 9.79 0.56 12.68
C GLY A 187 9.38 -0.16 11.41
N GLY A 188 9.55 -1.50 11.36
CA GLY A 188 8.97 -2.35 10.31
C GLY A 188 9.71 -2.36 8.98
N MET A 189 10.91 -1.77 8.92
CA MET A 189 11.70 -1.64 7.70
C MET A 189 12.84 -2.66 7.62
N PHE A 190 13.35 -2.81 6.41
CA PHE A 190 14.60 -3.51 6.15
C PHE A 190 15.66 -2.53 5.63
N GLY A 191 16.93 -2.82 5.93
CA GLY A 191 18.06 -2.01 5.50
C GLY A 191 18.31 -2.15 4.00
N ALA A 192 18.18 -1.04 3.29
CA ALA A 192 18.52 -0.90 1.88
C ALA A 192 18.74 0.58 1.57
N ASP A 193 19.97 1.03 1.68
CA ASP A 193 20.38 2.39 1.32
C ASP A 193 20.64 2.53 -0.20
N GLU A 194 19.65 2.32 -1.00
CA GLU A 194 19.43 2.00 -2.41
C GLU A 194 19.25 0.49 -2.60
N ASN A 195 20.28 -0.33 -2.34
CA ASN A 195 20.21 -1.77 -2.51
C ASN A 195 20.45 -2.50 -1.18
N ILE A 196 19.84 -3.66 -1.01
CA ILE A 196 20.29 -4.59 0.01
C ILE A 196 21.72 -5.04 -0.36
N ARG A 197 22.61 -5.08 0.62
CA ARG A 197 24.03 -5.41 0.40
C ARG A 197 24.45 -6.59 1.25
N PRO A 198 24.83 -7.73 0.67
CA PRO A 198 25.42 -8.84 1.42
C PRO A 198 26.62 -8.36 2.28
N GLY A 199 26.67 -8.76 3.55
CA GLY A 199 27.67 -8.29 4.50
C GLY A 199 27.36 -6.94 5.18
N LYS A 200 26.21 -6.36 4.88
CA LYS A 200 25.70 -5.11 5.47
C LYS A 200 24.30 -5.35 6.07
N GLU A 201 24.15 -6.40 6.86
CA GLU A 201 22.87 -6.78 7.47
C GLU A 201 22.63 -6.10 8.83
N ASP A 202 23.55 -5.27 9.29
CA ASP A 202 23.43 -4.59 10.59
C ASP A 202 22.53 -3.33 10.51
N PRO A 203 22.09 -2.81 11.66
CA PRO A 203 21.19 -1.65 11.74
C PRO A 203 21.74 -0.32 11.20
N ARG A 204 23.01 -0.25 10.83
CA ARG A 204 23.62 0.95 10.26
C ARG A 204 23.25 1.15 8.80
N GLN A 205 22.75 0.12 8.13
CA GLN A 205 22.25 0.26 6.77
C GLN A 205 20.98 1.13 6.76
N GLY A 206 20.93 2.11 5.87
CA GLY A 206 19.80 3.02 5.78
C GLY A 206 18.54 2.36 5.22
N ALA A 207 17.40 3.00 5.47
CA ALA A 207 16.15 2.72 4.80
C ALA A 207 15.77 3.94 3.98
N GLU A 208 15.46 3.73 2.71
CA GLU A 208 15.02 4.79 1.80
C GLU A 208 13.55 5.14 2.03
N THR A 209 13.22 6.43 2.01
CA THR A 209 11.82 6.87 2.18
C THR A 209 10.88 6.29 1.13
N CYS A 210 11.31 6.15 -0.14
CA CYS A 210 10.50 5.48 -1.16
C CYS A 210 10.19 4.03 -0.76
N THR A 211 11.16 3.31 -0.20
CA THR A 211 10.95 1.93 0.25
C THR A 211 9.90 1.86 1.35
N MET A 212 9.85 2.84 2.27
CA MET A 212 8.83 2.90 3.33
C MET A 212 7.43 3.02 2.73
N VAL A 213 7.24 3.95 1.80
CA VAL A 213 5.95 4.20 1.15
C VAL A 213 5.48 2.98 0.36
N GLU A 214 6.35 2.39 -0.46
CA GLU A 214 6.00 1.25 -1.31
C GLU A 214 5.78 -0.04 -0.50
N PHE A 215 6.46 -0.15 0.63
CA PHE A 215 6.26 -1.28 1.53
C PHE A 215 4.89 -1.20 2.21
N MET A 216 4.48 -0.01 2.66
CA MET A 216 3.13 0.25 3.16
C MET A 216 2.07 -0.08 2.09
N ALA A 217 2.21 0.47 0.87
CA ALA A 217 1.29 0.20 -0.24
C ALA A 217 1.17 -1.29 -0.54
N SER A 218 2.27 -2.04 -0.44
CA SER A 218 2.28 -3.50 -0.60
C SER A 218 1.51 -4.22 0.50
N PHE A 219 1.67 -3.80 1.75
CA PHE A 219 0.92 -4.37 2.86
C PHE A 219 -0.58 -4.10 2.75
N GLU A 220 -0.96 -2.89 2.38
CA GLU A 220 -2.35 -2.50 2.17
C GLU A 220 -3.00 -3.26 1.01
N SER A 221 -2.26 -3.48 -0.09
CA SER A 221 -2.71 -4.32 -1.19
C SER A 221 -2.93 -5.76 -0.75
N LEU A 222 -1.97 -6.36 -0.05
CA LEU A 222 -2.09 -7.72 0.47
C LEU A 222 -3.21 -7.86 1.51
N LEU A 223 -3.43 -6.83 2.33
CA LEU A 223 -4.56 -6.78 3.25
C LEU A 223 -5.90 -6.86 2.51
N LYS A 224 -6.08 -6.07 1.44
CA LYS A 224 -7.29 -6.11 0.59
C LYS A 224 -7.51 -7.48 -0.05
N ILE A 225 -6.43 -8.13 -0.48
CA ILE A 225 -6.48 -9.42 -1.19
C ILE A 225 -6.77 -10.59 -0.24
N THR A 226 -6.13 -10.59 0.94
CA THR A 226 -6.15 -11.74 1.85
C THR A 226 -7.06 -11.57 3.05
N GLY A 227 -7.29 -10.33 3.50
CA GLY A 227 -7.97 -10.01 4.76
C GLY A 227 -7.15 -10.35 6.01
N GLU A 228 -5.88 -10.73 5.88
CA GLU A 228 -5.05 -11.13 7.01
C GLU A 228 -4.59 -9.91 7.83
N ALA A 229 -4.92 -9.88 9.12
CA ALA A 229 -4.63 -8.75 10.02
C ALA A 229 -3.13 -8.41 10.13
N VAL A 230 -2.25 -9.36 9.91
CA VAL A 230 -0.80 -9.17 9.97
C VAL A 230 -0.31 -8.12 8.96
N TRP A 231 -0.95 -7.98 7.82
CA TRP A 231 -0.58 -6.97 6.84
C TRP A 231 -0.90 -5.56 7.32
N ALA A 232 -2.01 -5.40 8.04
CA ALA A 232 -2.36 -4.13 8.67
C ALA A 232 -1.37 -3.78 9.80
N ASP A 233 -0.97 -4.75 10.63
CA ASP A 233 0.03 -4.53 11.68
C ASP A 233 1.35 -4.00 11.09
N ARG A 234 1.80 -4.59 9.98
CA ARG A 234 3.02 -4.17 9.27
C ARG A 234 2.88 -2.79 8.64
N ALA A 235 1.73 -2.48 8.05
CA ALA A 235 1.48 -1.14 7.50
C ALA A 235 1.52 -0.07 8.59
N GLU A 236 0.89 -0.32 9.73
CA GLU A 236 0.91 0.61 10.88
C GLU A 236 2.31 0.78 11.48
N GLU A 237 3.09 -0.28 11.57
CA GLU A 237 4.46 -0.20 12.10
C GLU A 237 5.30 0.78 11.28
N VAL A 238 5.22 0.73 9.95
CA VAL A 238 5.91 1.68 9.07
C VAL A 238 5.28 3.07 9.15
N ALA A 239 3.95 3.16 9.09
CA ALA A 239 3.21 4.42 9.06
C ALA A 239 3.41 5.28 10.30
N PHE A 240 3.56 4.66 11.48
CA PHE A 240 3.67 5.38 12.75
C PHE A 240 5.10 5.46 13.30
N ASN A 241 6.06 4.80 12.67
CA ASN A 241 7.46 4.81 13.10
C ASN A 241 8.41 5.28 11.99
N SER A 242 8.68 4.43 10.99
CA SER A 242 9.70 4.74 9.98
C SER A 242 9.33 5.91 9.09
N LEU A 243 8.09 5.99 8.61
CA LEU A 243 7.67 7.05 7.70
C LEU A 243 7.70 8.44 8.35
N PRO A 244 7.18 8.69 9.55
CA PRO A 244 7.32 9.99 10.20
C PRO A 244 8.78 10.35 10.51
N ALA A 245 9.62 9.35 10.84
CA ALA A 245 11.05 9.58 11.07
C ALA A 245 11.82 9.99 9.81
N SER A 246 11.25 9.80 8.62
CA SER A 246 11.84 10.26 7.37
C SER A 246 11.72 11.77 7.14
N MET A 247 11.01 12.50 7.99
CA MET A 247 10.76 13.92 7.83
C MET A 247 11.31 14.72 9.01
N THR A 248 11.67 15.98 8.74
CA THR A 248 11.98 16.92 9.81
C THR A 248 10.73 17.21 10.65
N PRO A 249 10.85 17.58 11.95
CA PRO A 249 9.70 17.83 12.82
C PRO A 249 8.74 18.92 12.31
N ASP A 250 9.24 19.86 11.50
CA ASP A 250 8.44 20.93 10.87
C ASP A 250 7.86 20.50 9.50
N LEU A 251 8.09 19.26 9.08
CA LEU A 251 7.68 18.67 7.80
C LEU A 251 8.18 19.45 6.55
N LYS A 252 9.26 20.23 6.67
CA LYS A 252 9.83 21.02 5.56
C LYS A 252 11.05 20.38 4.92
N GLY A 253 11.61 19.39 5.54
CA GLY A 253 12.73 18.61 5.05
C GLY A 253 12.41 17.12 5.09
N LEU A 254 13.07 16.39 4.25
CA LEU A 254 12.92 14.95 4.08
C LEU A 254 14.29 14.30 4.17
N HIS A 255 14.38 13.22 4.88
CA HIS A 255 15.54 12.34 4.83
C HIS A 255 15.37 11.35 3.67
N TYR A 256 16.28 11.41 2.70
CA TYR A 256 16.30 10.40 1.64
C TYR A 256 16.55 9.01 2.24
N LEU A 257 17.58 8.91 3.08
CA LEU A 257 17.93 7.71 3.84
C LEU A 257 17.90 8.01 5.34
N THR A 258 17.33 7.10 6.12
CA THR A 258 17.38 7.10 7.58
C THR A 258 17.93 5.79 8.11
N ALA A 259 18.57 5.82 9.27
CA ALA A 259 18.99 4.61 9.97
C ALA A 259 18.79 4.80 11.48
N PRO A 260 18.48 3.72 12.25
CA PRO A 260 18.20 3.82 13.68
C PRO A 260 19.31 4.45 14.50
N ASN A 261 20.55 4.25 14.08
CA ASN A 261 21.73 4.75 14.77
C ASN A 261 22.34 6.01 14.14
N LEU A 262 21.56 6.70 13.29
CA LEU A 262 21.98 7.94 12.66
C LEU A 262 22.00 9.07 13.71
N ILE A 263 23.18 9.61 14.02
CA ILE A 263 23.34 10.65 15.03
C ILE A 263 22.87 12.00 14.51
N SER A 264 23.16 12.28 13.24
CA SER A 264 22.71 13.49 12.55
C SER A 264 22.19 13.12 11.17
N CYS A 265 21.16 13.83 10.73
CA CYS A 265 20.66 13.70 9.37
C CYS A 265 20.91 15.02 8.64
N ASP A 266 21.95 15.04 7.86
CA ASP A 266 22.46 16.20 7.13
C ASP A 266 22.76 15.84 5.66
N SER A 267 23.30 16.77 4.91
CA SER A 267 23.65 16.58 3.50
C SER A 267 25.10 16.09 3.30
N THR A 268 25.80 15.71 4.36
CA THR A 268 27.16 15.17 4.25
C THR A 268 27.12 13.70 3.82
N GLY A 269 28.19 13.21 3.22
CA GLY A 269 28.32 11.81 2.77
C GLY A 269 28.96 10.89 3.83
N GLU A 270 28.92 11.25 5.13
CA GLU A 270 29.73 10.60 6.17
C GLU A 270 29.10 9.34 6.80
N HIS A 271 27.99 8.84 6.26
CA HIS A 271 27.20 7.79 6.87
C HIS A 271 27.48 6.37 6.33
N ASP A 272 28.46 6.18 5.46
CA ASP A 272 28.78 4.90 4.79
C ASP A 272 27.57 4.30 4.03
N PHE A 273 26.65 5.14 3.58
CA PHE A 273 25.56 4.73 2.71
C PHE A 273 26.00 4.60 1.26
N GLN A 274 25.34 3.74 0.50
CA GLN A 274 25.59 3.58 -0.93
C GLN A 274 25.29 4.87 -1.70
N ASN A 275 24.28 5.62 -1.25
CA ASN A 275 23.93 6.92 -1.77
C ASN A 275 24.40 8.03 -0.83
N SER A 276 24.97 9.10 -1.35
CA SER A 276 25.39 10.27 -0.60
C SER A 276 24.25 11.28 -0.47
N GLY A 277 24.24 12.02 0.66
CA GLY A 277 23.25 13.07 0.90
C GLY A 277 21.95 12.56 1.47
N THR A 278 21.88 12.49 2.78
CA THR A 278 20.73 11.92 3.50
C THR A 278 19.57 12.88 3.62
N LEU A 279 19.84 14.20 3.67
CA LEU A 279 18.81 15.22 3.79
C LEU A 279 18.53 15.89 2.45
N VAL A 280 17.27 16.00 2.08
CA VAL A 280 16.80 16.71 0.90
C VAL A 280 15.67 17.67 1.28
N SER A 281 15.64 18.85 0.67
CA SER A 281 14.54 19.78 0.80
C SER A 281 13.42 19.44 -0.19
N PHE A 282 12.20 19.86 0.13
CA PHE A 282 11.09 19.81 -0.82
C PHE A 282 11.28 20.88 -1.89
N ASP A 283 12.02 20.53 -2.92
CA ASP A 283 12.25 21.38 -4.09
C ASP A 283 11.65 20.70 -5.33
N PRO A 284 10.60 21.24 -5.94
CA PRO A 284 9.96 20.63 -7.09
C PRO A 284 10.86 20.53 -8.34
N TRP A 285 11.97 21.28 -8.35
CA TRP A 285 12.95 21.25 -9.43
C TRP A 285 14.10 20.28 -9.19
N SER A 286 14.24 19.78 -7.98
CA SER A 286 15.21 18.76 -7.64
C SER A 286 14.61 17.38 -7.89
N TYR A 287 15.11 16.68 -8.89
CA TYR A 287 14.62 15.33 -9.19
C TYR A 287 15.16 14.33 -8.16
N ARG A 288 14.38 14.12 -7.11
CA ARG A 288 14.59 13.09 -6.09
C ARG A 288 13.28 12.33 -5.90
N CYS A 289 13.29 11.01 -6.13
CA CYS A 289 12.07 10.18 -6.04
C CYS A 289 11.36 10.30 -4.69
N CYS A 290 12.11 10.32 -3.59
CA CYS A 290 11.54 10.40 -2.24
C CYS A 290 10.73 11.67 -1.98
N GLN A 291 11.09 12.80 -2.58
CA GLN A 291 10.33 14.05 -2.46
C GLN A 291 8.91 13.94 -3.01
N HIS A 292 8.71 13.08 -4.01
CA HIS A 292 7.41 12.83 -4.60
C HIS A 292 6.68 11.70 -3.86
N ASN A 293 7.38 10.59 -3.58
CA ASN A 293 6.77 9.40 -3.02
C ASN A 293 6.31 9.57 -1.57
N VAL A 294 7.01 10.38 -0.75
CA VAL A 294 6.59 10.61 0.64
C VAL A 294 5.16 11.12 0.75
N ALA A 295 4.70 11.87 -0.25
CA ALA A 295 3.35 12.39 -0.30
C ALA A 295 2.27 11.30 -0.52
N PHE A 296 2.64 10.09 -0.92
CA PHE A 296 1.70 8.98 -1.11
C PHE A 296 1.45 8.16 0.16
N GLY A 297 2.40 8.13 1.09
CA GLY A 297 2.39 7.22 2.23
C GLY A 297 1.11 7.32 3.08
N TRP A 298 0.88 8.45 3.73
CA TRP A 298 -0.33 8.62 4.53
C TRP A 298 -1.65 8.73 3.74
N PRO A 299 -1.71 9.29 2.51
CA PRO A 299 -2.89 9.13 1.67
C PRO A 299 -3.27 7.68 1.39
N TYR A 300 -2.31 6.80 1.06
CA TYR A 300 -2.58 5.36 0.90
C TYR A 300 -3.12 4.73 2.18
N PHE A 301 -2.48 5.02 3.31
CA PHE A 301 -2.95 4.56 4.63
C PHE A 301 -4.39 5.02 4.91
N ALA A 302 -4.69 6.29 4.66
CA ALA A 302 -6.01 6.86 4.90
C ALA A 302 -7.10 6.29 3.97
N GLU A 303 -6.76 5.93 2.72
CA GLU A 303 -7.68 5.26 1.80
C GLU A 303 -8.06 3.84 2.28
N HIS A 304 -7.22 3.23 3.11
CA HIS A 304 -7.36 1.84 3.55
C HIS A 304 -7.78 1.68 5.02
N LEU A 305 -8.20 2.76 5.71
CA LEU A 305 -8.70 2.66 7.09
C LEU A 305 -9.88 1.70 7.20
N TRP A 306 -10.74 1.69 6.18
CA TRP A 306 -11.95 0.90 6.11
C TRP A 306 -12.01 0.09 4.84
N LEU A 307 -12.41 -1.16 4.94
CA LEU A 307 -12.65 -2.04 3.80
C LEU A 307 -14.10 -2.56 3.81
N ALA A 308 -14.67 -2.75 2.63
CA ALA A 308 -15.89 -3.52 2.46
C ALA A 308 -15.58 -5.01 2.58
N THR A 309 -16.50 -5.79 3.13
CA THR A 309 -16.34 -7.24 3.26
C THR A 309 -17.23 -8.00 2.27
N ALA A 310 -16.82 -9.22 1.92
CA ALA A 310 -17.54 -10.06 0.96
C ALA A 310 -18.97 -10.43 1.39
N ASP A 311 -19.28 -10.33 2.67
CA ASP A 311 -20.58 -10.57 3.28
C ASP A 311 -21.39 -9.29 3.53
N ASN A 312 -21.12 -8.25 2.71
CA ASN A 312 -21.80 -6.95 2.71
C ASN A 312 -21.73 -6.20 4.04
N GLY A 313 -20.61 -6.31 4.74
CA GLY A 313 -20.30 -5.58 5.96
C GLY A 313 -19.15 -4.58 5.78
N LEU A 314 -18.60 -4.15 6.90
CA LEU A 314 -17.49 -3.22 7.00
C LEU A 314 -16.39 -3.79 7.89
N ALA A 315 -15.14 -3.46 7.55
CA ALA A 315 -13.98 -3.76 8.37
C ALA A 315 -13.19 -2.49 8.66
N ALA A 316 -12.99 -2.15 9.94
CA ALA A 316 -12.00 -1.20 10.40
C ALA A 316 -10.67 -1.95 10.51
N VAL A 317 -9.74 -1.67 9.60
CA VAL A 317 -8.52 -2.46 9.45
C VAL A 317 -7.24 -1.70 9.81
N LEU A 318 -7.23 -0.40 9.60
CA LEU A 318 -6.20 0.54 10.04
C LEU A 318 -6.90 1.62 10.88
N TYR A 319 -6.20 2.19 11.86
CA TYR A 319 -6.86 3.05 12.83
C TYR A 319 -6.38 4.49 12.77
N ALA A 320 -7.36 5.39 12.61
CA ALA A 320 -7.20 6.85 12.72
C ALA A 320 -8.58 7.49 12.88
N PRO A 321 -8.69 8.70 13.47
CA PRO A 321 -9.96 9.41 13.55
C PRO A 321 -10.60 9.54 12.17
N SER A 322 -11.76 8.95 11.98
CA SER A 322 -12.38 8.83 10.64
C SER A 322 -13.90 8.65 10.69
N THR A 323 -14.55 8.84 9.56
CA THR A 323 -15.95 8.46 9.35
C THR A 323 -16.11 7.82 7.99
N VAL A 324 -16.53 6.56 7.97
CA VAL A 324 -16.91 5.86 6.74
C VAL A 324 -18.40 5.99 6.50
N LYS A 325 -18.79 6.26 5.25
CA LYS A 325 -20.19 6.14 4.78
C LYS A 325 -20.22 5.04 3.74
N ALA A 326 -21.08 4.06 3.92
CA ALA A 326 -21.12 2.90 3.04
C ALA A 326 -22.53 2.33 2.92
N LYS A 327 -22.70 1.51 1.88
CA LYS A 327 -23.87 0.64 1.72
C LYS A 327 -23.52 -0.74 2.24
N VAL A 328 -24.31 -1.24 3.18
CA VAL A 328 -24.13 -2.57 3.80
C VAL A 328 -25.37 -3.44 3.60
N ALA A 329 -25.28 -4.70 3.93
CA ALA A 329 -26.38 -5.65 3.78
C ALA A 329 -26.95 -5.62 2.33
N GLU A 330 -28.24 -5.38 2.18
CA GLU A 330 -28.93 -5.27 0.88
C GLU A 330 -28.96 -3.81 0.34
N GLY A 331 -27.93 -3.02 0.63
CA GLY A 331 -27.80 -1.64 0.14
C GLY A 331 -28.28 -0.57 1.13
N ALA A 332 -28.38 -0.90 2.41
CA ALA A 332 -28.70 0.07 3.44
C ALA A 332 -27.53 1.04 3.68
N GLU A 333 -27.81 2.33 3.70
CA GLU A 333 -26.80 3.35 3.98
C GLU A 333 -26.54 3.45 5.48
N VAL A 334 -25.25 3.41 5.83
CA VAL A 334 -24.78 3.58 7.20
C VAL A 334 -23.57 4.51 7.23
N ALA A 335 -23.35 5.14 8.38
CA ALA A 335 -22.08 5.75 8.69
C ALA A 335 -21.52 5.15 9.99
N VAL A 336 -20.22 4.95 10.05
CA VAL A 336 -19.52 4.57 11.28
C VAL A 336 -18.43 5.60 11.52
N SER A 337 -18.48 6.28 12.67
CA SER A 337 -17.42 7.18 13.11
C SER A 337 -16.46 6.44 14.02
N GLU A 338 -15.19 6.74 13.89
CA GLU A 338 -14.09 6.27 14.71
C GLU A 338 -13.45 7.47 15.41
N GLU A 339 -13.45 7.42 16.74
CA GLU A 339 -12.87 8.44 17.61
C GLU A 339 -11.73 7.81 18.40
N THR A 340 -10.53 8.32 18.27
CA THR A 340 -9.35 7.79 18.91
C THR A 340 -8.19 8.78 18.84
N PHE A 341 -7.20 8.62 19.72
CA PHE A 341 -5.85 9.17 19.61
C PHE A 341 -4.80 8.08 19.31
N TYR A 342 -5.24 6.93 18.79
CA TYR A 342 -4.35 5.86 18.37
C TYR A 342 -3.27 6.38 17.39
N PRO A 343 -1.98 6.03 17.53
CA PRO A 343 -1.40 5.02 18.43
C PRO A 343 -1.01 5.53 19.83
N PHE A 344 -1.36 6.76 20.21
CA PHE A 344 -1.00 7.38 21.50
C PHE A 344 -2.01 7.09 22.62
N ASP A 345 -3.16 6.53 22.30
CA ASP A 345 -4.17 6.04 23.23
C ASP A 345 -4.43 4.55 22.96
N ASP A 346 -4.72 3.81 23.99
CA ASP A 346 -5.04 2.38 23.95
C ASP A 346 -6.55 2.09 23.75
N GLN A 347 -7.32 3.10 23.34
CA GLN A 347 -8.76 3.01 23.17
C GLN A 347 -9.20 3.50 21.78
N ILE A 348 -10.19 2.79 21.22
CA ILE A 348 -10.86 3.21 19.99
C ILE A 348 -12.37 3.10 20.20
N GLN A 349 -13.08 4.20 19.92
CA GLN A 349 -14.54 4.26 20.02
C GLN A 349 -15.14 4.32 18.63
N PHE A 350 -16.06 3.41 18.35
CA PHE A 350 -16.87 3.41 17.12
C PHE A 350 -18.32 3.75 17.46
N THR A 351 -18.94 4.59 16.63
CA THR A 351 -20.37 4.93 16.75
C THR A 351 -21.09 4.69 15.42
N VAL A 352 -22.13 3.88 15.44
CA VAL A 352 -22.91 3.55 14.23
C VAL A 352 -24.06 4.55 14.07
N SER A 353 -24.23 5.07 12.87
CA SER A 353 -25.34 5.92 12.47
C SER A 353 -26.09 5.28 11.29
N CYS A 354 -27.40 5.11 11.43
CA CYS A 354 -28.28 4.56 10.41
C CYS A 354 -29.70 5.10 10.59
N ASP A 355 -30.46 5.23 9.49
CA ASP A 355 -31.82 5.76 9.52
C ASP A 355 -32.84 4.75 10.08
N ARG A 356 -32.53 3.46 9.95
CA ARG A 356 -33.33 2.33 10.45
C ARG A 356 -32.41 1.22 10.95
N PRO A 357 -32.91 0.34 11.84
CA PRO A 357 -32.13 -0.82 12.24
C PRO A 357 -31.70 -1.66 11.04
N VAL A 358 -30.42 -2.04 10.98
CA VAL A 358 -29.84 -2.80 9.88
C VAL A 358 -28.88 -3.86 10.39
N GLU A 359 -29.00 -5.07 9.89
CA GLU A 359 -28.10 -6.17 10.25
C GLU A 359 -26.94 -6.24 9.27
N PHE A 360 -25.72 -6.10 9.79
CA PHE A 360 -24.50 -6.31 9.03
C PHE A 360 -23.34 -6.71 9.96
N PRO A 361 -22.32 -7.41 9.43
CA PRO A 361 -21.11 -7.70 10.17
C PRO A 361 -20.19 -6.47 10.20
N LEU A 362 -19.71 -6.11 11.39
CA LEU A 362 -18.66 -5.14 11.61
C LEU A 362 -17.42 -5.90 12.10
N TYR A 363 -16.36 -5.84 11.32
CA TYR A 363 -15.06 -6.44 11.62
C TYR A 363 -14.15 -5.37 12.21
N LEU A 364 -13.59 -5.62 13.37
CA LEU A 364 -12.65 -4.72 14.04
C LEU A 364 -11.32 -5.45 14.21
N ARG A 365 -10.27 -4.94 13.60
CA ARG A 365 -8.95 -5.56 13.73
C ARG A 365 -8.45 -5.45 15.17
N LEU A 366 -7.91 -6.53 15.67
CA LEU A 366 -7.21 -6.56 16.95
C LEU A 366 -5.71 -6.61 16.64
N PRO A 367 -4.95 -5.51 16.90
CA PRO A 367 -3.53 -5.44 16.58
C PRO A 367 -2.73 -6.60 17.16
N GLY A 368 -1.78 -7.14 16.41
CA GLY A 368 -1.00 -8.33 16.79
C GLY A 368 -0.24 -8.17 18.11
N TRP A 369 0.18 -6.95 18.43
CA TRP A 369 0.87 -6.60 19.68
C TRP A 369 -0.06 -6.61 20.92
N ALA A 370 -1.38 -6.55 20.74
CA ALA A 370 -2.33 -6.50 21.85
C ALA A 370 -2.60 -7.91 22.41
N ALA A 371 -1.91 -8.29 23.45
CA ALA A 371 -2.05 -9.60 24.07
C ALA A 371 -3.48 -9.89 24.54
N LYS A 372 -4.19 -8.87 25.03
CA LYS A 372 -5.59 -8.92 25.43
C LYS A 372 -6.30 -7.67 24.93
N VAL A 373 -7.53 -7.86 24.45
CA VAL A 373 -8.40 -6.76 24.05
C VAL A 373 -9.73 -6.92 24.74
N ARG A 374 -10.26 -5.84 25.32
CA ARG A 374 -11.64 -5.77 25.79
C ARG A 374 -12.50 -5.15 24.70
N VAL A 375 -13.57 -5.79 24.37
CA VAL A 375 -14.57 -5.27 23.42
C VAL A 375 -15.84 -4.96 24.20
N LEU A 376 -16.26 -3.69 24.16
CA LEU A 376 -17.48 -3.27 24.84
C LEU A 376 -18.52 -2.86 23.79
N LEU A 377 -19.75 -3.26 24.01
CA LEU A 377 -20.91 -2.88 23.22
C LEU A 377 -21.87 -2.08 24.11
N ASN A 378 -22.13 -0.83 23.75
CA ASN A 378 -22.96 0.10 24.52
C ASN A 378 -22.55 0.14 26.01
N GLY A 379 -21.25 0.20 26.27
CA GLY A 379 -20.64 0.24 27.60
C GLY A 379 -20.57 -1.09 28.35
N ARG A 380 -21.08 -2.18 27.77
CA ARG A 380 -21.06 -3.51 28.40
C ARG A 380 -20.02 -4.39 27.76
N PRO A 381 -19.11 -5.01 28.52
CA PRO A 381 -18.17 -5.96 28.00
C PRO A 381 -18.86 -7.11 27.28
N LEU A 382 -18.33 -7.45 26.08
CA LEU A 382 -18.76 -8.67 25.41
C LEU A 382 -18.03 -9.87 26.01
N GLU A 383 -18.78 -10.98 26.14
CA GLU A 383 -18.17 -12.26 26.51
C GLU A 383 -17.35 -12.83 25.36
N GLY A 384 -16.24 -13.45 25.70
CA GLY A 384 -15.34 -14.06 24.73
C GLY A 384 -13.88 -13.69 24.95
N GLU A 385 -13.00 -14.41 24.29
CA GLU A 385 -11.56 -14.17 24.33
C GLU A 385 -11.15 -13.40 23.06
N PHE A 386 -10.82 -12.12 23.24
CA PHE A 386 -10.33 -11.26 22.17
C PHE A 386 -8.82 -11.12 22.28
N ARG A 387 -8.10 -11.64 21.29
CA ARG A 387 -6.63 -11.61 21.20
C ARG A 387 -6.18 -10.91 19.93
N GLY A 388 -5.00 -10.29 19.97
CA GLY A 388 -4.37 -9.65 18.82
C GLY A 388 -4.11 -10.58 17.64
N GLY A 389 -3.87 -9.99 16.48
CA GLY A 389 -3.63 -10.68 15.21
C GLY A 389 -4.88 -11.25 14.54
N ARG A 390 -6.07 -10.82 14.94
CA ARG A 390 -7.37 -11.31 14.46
C ARG A 390 -8.36 -10.16 14.29
N TYR A 391 -9.60 -10.52 13.95
CA TYR A 391 -10.73 -9.60 13.94
C TYR A 391 -11.75 -10.00 15.02
N ALA A 392 -12.25 -9.01 15.74
CA ALA A 392 -13.52 -9.14 16.45
C ALA A 392 -14.64 -8.93 15.43
N VAL A 393 -15.49 -9.93 15.25
CA VAL A 393 -16.57 -9.88 14.27
C VAL A 393 -17.90 -9.75 15.00
N LEU A 394 -18.55 -8.60 14.84
CA LEU A 394 -19.81 -8.29 15.47
C LEU A 394 -20.94 -8.37 14.44
N ARG A 395 -21.59 -9.50 14.32
CA ARG A 395 -22.76 -9.70 13.44
C ARG A 395 -24.03 -9.50 14.25
N ARG A 396 -24.72 -8.40 14.00
CA ARG A 396 -25.94 -8.04 14.72
C ARG A 396 -26.78 -7.00 13.96
N THR A 397 -28.02 -6.78 14.43
CA THR A 397 -28.79 -5.61 14.03
C THR A 397 -28.29 -4.38 14.76
N TRP A 398 -27.75 -3.43 14.01
CA TRP A 398 -27.26 -2.15 14.51
C TRP A 398 -28.37 -1.12 14.52
N ARG A 399 -28.34 -0.24 15.52
CA ARG A 399 -29.25 0.90 15.67
C ARG A 399 -28.47 2.19 15.69
N HIS A 400 -29.11 3.28 15.34
CA HIS A 400 -28.48 4.60 15.45
C HIS A 400 -28.01 4.86 16.88
N GLY A 401 -26.77 5.28 17.03
CA GLY A 401 -26.11 5.53 18.31
C GLY A 401 -25.52 4.31 19.01
N ASP A 402 -25.62 3.10 18.41
CA ASP A 402 -24.89 1.95 18.95
C ASP A 402 -23.38 2.21 18.94
N GLN A 403 -22.72 1.86 20.02
CA GLN A 403 -21.30 2.11 20.25
C GLN A 403 -20.54 0.82 20.48
N VAL A 404 -19.35 0.73 19.86
CA VAL A 404 -18.37 -0.31 20.18
C VAL A 404 -17.09 0.36 20.63
N ARG A 405 -16.51 -0.14 21.73
CA ARG A 405 -15.20 0.31 22.19
C ARG A 405 -14.22 -0.86 22.22
N LEU A 406 -13.06 -0.63 21.67
CA LEU A 406 -11.89 -1.49 21.86
C LEU A 406 -11.02 -0.86 22.95
N GLU A 407 -10.54 -1.68 23.90
CA GLU A 407 -9.56 -1.29 24.90
C GLU A 407 -8.40 -2.29 24.81
N PHE A 408 -7.22 -1.80 24.48
CA PHE A 408 -6.01 -2.59 24.36
C PHE A 408 -5.24 -2.63 25.67
N ALA A 409 -4.49 -3.70 25.91
CA ALA A 409 -3.55 -3.77 27.01
C ALA A 409 -2.12 -3.83 26.43
N PRO A 410 -1.46 -2.67 26.22
CA PRO A 410 -0.10 -2.66 25.71
C PRO A 410 0.87 -3.26 26.74
N ALA A 411 1.90 -3.92 26.24
CA ALA A 411 3.00 -4.44 27.04
C ALA A 411 4.31 -3.85 26.52
N ILE A 412 5.25 -3.61 27.44
CA ILE A 412 6.60 -3.22 27.06
C ILE A 412 7.39 -4.50 26.83
N GLU A 413 7.94 -4.63 25.63
CA GLU A 413 8.85 -5.71 25.27
C GLU A 413 10.24 -5.17 24.95
N VAL A 414 11.25 -5.97 25.30
CA VAL A 414 12.63 -5.73 24.85
C VAL A 414 12.96 -6.74 23.77
N VAL A 415 13.26 -6.24 22.59
CA VAL A 415 13.61 -7.06 21.43
C VAL A 415 15.09 -6.88 21.14
N ALA A 416 15.82 -7.98 21.01
CA ALA A 416 17.20 -7.97 20.52
C ALA A 416 17.19 -8.18 19.00
N TRP A 417 17.99 -7.41 18.31
CA TRP A 417 18.11 -7.42 16.85
C TRP A 417 19.40 -8.11 16.37
#